data_1d25ea800259b8942ecd07939a434199
#
_entry.id   1d25ea800259b8942ecd07939a434199
#
_cell.length_a   1.000
_cell.length_b   1.000
_cell.length_c   1.000
_cell.angle_alpha   90.00
_cell.angle_beta   90.00
_cell.angle_gamma   90.00
#
_symmetry.space_group_name_H-M   'P 1'
#
loop_
_entity.id
_entity.type
_entity.pdbx_description
1 polymer ?
#
loop_
_entity_poly.entity_id
_entity_poly.type
_entity_poly.pdbx_seq_one_letter_code
_entity_poly.pdbx_strand_id
1 'polypeptide(L)'
;WLDVGMALHESGLPLDAWDEWSRRDAARYHEGECERKWRGFGSGQTRVKSGTLAKMATERGWVPPRASQGMGEALSWDGEISTALIDPSWVEPVELPETDKTGPEELVEYLGHLFDEDDVVGYVCESWDREGKWLPKSKGCYSRTAGELMRELKKYGSIEQALGAYDDRAGAWIRINPLDGKGVGNANVSEFKYALVESDTLSKEKQLALMQELQLPCAAIVDSGKKSLHAVVKVDARDYNEYRDRVMRLYDVCRKNGLDPDTQNKNPSRLSRMPGAMRSGNRQRLVSGPCGKASWSEWWDWMQETTDDLPDPENLASEWDDMPELAPPLIDGVLRQGHKMLLAGPSKAGKSFALIELCVSLAEGKPWFGWECAQGRVLYVNLELDSASCLHRFKDVYRALGYAPKNVGNIDIWNLRGHSVPMDRLAPSLIRRALKTRPIAVVIDP
;
A
#
# COMPACT_ATOMS: atom_id res chain seq x y z
N TRP A 1 -24.91 -25.43 7.28
CA TRP A 1 -24.65 -25.70 8.68
C TRP A 1 -23.26 -26.35 8.87
N LEU A 2 -22.97 -27.50 8.24
CA LEU A 2 -21.67 -28.16 8.30
C LEU A 2 -20.53 -27.27 7.79
N ASP A 3 -20.74 -26.58 6.68
CA ASP A 3 -19.73 -25.65 6.11
C ASP A 3 -19.36 -24.52 7.07
N VAL A 4 -20.34 -24.02 7.84
CA VAL A 4 -20.09 -23.03 8.89
C VAL A 4 -19.22 -23.64 10.00
N GLY A 5 -19.55 -24.85 10.47
CA GLY A 5 -18.76 -25.55 11.48
C GLY A 5 -17.34 -25.83 11.03
N MET A 6 -17.14 -26.34 9.80
CA MET A 6 -15.82 -26.60 9.23
C MET A 6 -14.98 -25.33 9.08
N ALA A 7 -15.60 -24.23 8.65
CA ALA A 7 -14.88 -22.96 8.49
C ALA A 7 -14.48 -22.33 9.83
N LEU A 8 -15.31 -22.45 10.86
CA LEU A 8 -14.98 -22.00 12.23
C LEU A 8 -13.85 -22.85 12.82
N HIS A 9 -13.90 -24.17 12.64
CA HIS A 9 -12.85 -25.09 13.07
C HIS A 9 -11.50 -24.78 12.41
N GLU A 10 -11.47 -24.61 11.09
CA GLU A 10 -10.25 -24.28 10.33
C GLU A 10 -9.71 -22.89 10.68
N SER A 11 -10.56 -21.96 11.16
CA SER A 11 -10.17 -20.63 11.61
C SER A 11 -9.70 -20.61 13.07
N GLY A 12 -9.62 -21.76 13.75
CA GLY A 12 -9.16 -21.86 15.15
C GLY A 12 -10.15 -21.33 16.18
N LEU A 13 -11.43 -21.13 15.81
CA LEU A 13 -12.47 -20.71 16.74
C LEU A 13 -12.97 -21.90 17.55
N PRO A 14 -13.43 -21.68 18.82
CA PRO A 14 -13.88 -22.78 19.67
C PRO A 14 -15.22 -23.39 19.22
N LEU A 15 -15.45 -24.65 19.58
CA LEU A 15 -16.73 -25.36 19.36
C LEU A 15 -17.94 -24.57 19.84
N ASP A 16 -17.83 -23.92 20.99
CA ASP A 16 -18.92 -23.16 21.63
C ASP A 16 -19.48 -22.07 20.70
N ALA A 17 -18.65 -21.45 19.88
CA ALA A 17 -19.09 -20.44 18.91
C ALA A 17 -20.03 -21.03 17.86
N TRP A 18 -19.79 -22.27 17.42
CA TRP A 18 -20.66 -22.96 16.47
C TRP A 18 -21.92 -23.49 17.12
N ASP A 19 -21.81 -24.02 18.33
CA ASP A 19 -22.95 -24.56 19.08
C ASP A 19 -23.93 -23.44 19.46
N GLU A 20 -23.44 -22.30 19.96
CA GLU A 20 -24.28 -21.13 20.27
C GLU A 20 -24.97 -20.57 19.02
N TRP A 21 -24.24 -20.50 17.88
CA TRP A 21 -24.84 -20.09 16.62
C TRP A 21 -25.93 -21.09 16.17
N SER A 22 -25.70 -22.39 16.32
CA SER A 22 -26.62 -23.44 15.93
C SER A 22 -27.91 -23.43 16.77
N ARG A 23 -27.84 -23.07 18.04
CA ARG A 23 -29.00 -22.94 18.96
C ARG A 23 -30.02 -21.90 18.50
N ARG A 24 -29.64 -20.97 17.63
CA ARG A 24 -30.57 -19.96 17.09
C ARG A 24 -31.64 -20.56 16.19
N ASP A 25 -31.45 -21.76 15.64
CA ASP A 25 -32.44 -22.53 14.92
C ASP A 25 -32.99 -23.66 15.81
N ALA A 26 -33.82 -23.28 16.77
CA ALA A 26 -34.39 -24.20 17.76
C ALA A 26 -35.17 -25.39 17.16
N ALA A 27 -35.67 -25.25 15.91
CA ALA A 27 -36.42 -26.31 15.23
C ALA A 27 -35.52 -27.43 14.69
N ARG A 28 -34.22 -27.13 14.43
CA ARG A 28 -33.25 -28.06 13.85
C ARG A 28 -32.03 -28.32 14.75
N TYR A 29 -31.95 -27.67 15.89
CA TYR A 29 -30.90 -27.87 16.85
C TYR A 29 -31.09 -29.15 17.68
N HIS A 30 -30.04 -29.99 17.73
CA HIS A 30 -29.96 -31.17 18.60
C HIS A 30 -28.75 -31.09 19.51
N GLU A 31 -28.98 -31.16 20.81
CA GLU A 31 -27.91 -31.07 21.80
C GLU A 31 -26.84 -32.17 21.59
N GLY A 32 -25.56 -31.78 21.64
CA GLY A 32 -24.41 -32.67 21.42
C GLY A 32 -24.13 -33.02 19.95
N GLU A 33 -24.93 -32.58 18.99
CA GLU A 33 -24.66 -32.86 17.57
C GLU A 33 -23.48 -32.05 17.05
N CYS A 34 -23.34 -30.80 17.43
CA CYS A 34 -22.18 -29.96 17.09
C CYS A 34 -20.90 -30.60 17.57
N GLU A 35 -20.83 -31.05 18.81
CA GLU A 35 -19.64 -31.72 19.38
C GLU A 35 -19.28 -32.99 18.62
N ARG A 36 -20.25 -33.83 18.33
CA ARG A 36 -20.02 -35.09 17.57
C ARG A 36 -19.45 -34.83 16.18
N LYS A 37 -19.96 -33.83 15.47
CA LYS A 37 -19.47 -33.46 14.12
C LYS A 37 -18.12 -32.78 14.19
N TRP A 38 -17.88 -31.91 15.18
CA TRP A 38 -16.63 -31.19 15.38
C TRP A 38 -15.41 -32.11 15.51
N ARG A 39 -15.55 -33.22 16.21
CA ARG A 39 -14.49 -34.23 16.37
C ARG A 39 -14.04 -34.86 15.03
N GLY A 40 -14.87 -34.80 14.01
CA GLY A 40 -14.57 -35.32 12.66
C GLY A 40 -14.01 -34.28 11.71
N PHE A 41 -13.96 -33.02 12.09
CA PHE A 41 -13.42 -31.98 11.23
C PHE A 41 -11.88 -32.04 11.18
N GLY A 42 -11.30 -31.63 10.05
CA GLY A 42 -9.84 -31.67 9.84
C GLY A 42 -9.27 -33.01 9.32
N SER A 43 -10.04 -34.09 9.29
CA SER A 43 -9.59 -35.42 8.81
C SER A 43 -9.87 -35.70 7.32
N GLY A 44 -10.56 -34.76 6.60
CA GLY A 44 -10.96 -34.91 5.20
C GLY A 44 -10.18 -34.05 4.21
N GLN A 45 -10.32 -34.39 2.90
CA GLN A 45 -9.68 -33.63 1.81
C GLN A 45 -10.31 -32.26 1.52
N THR A 46 -11.52 -32.00 1.99
CA THR A 46 -12.25 -30.75 1.71
C THR A 46 -12.08 -29.76 2.86
N ARG A 47 -11.33 -28.70 2.62
CA ARG A 47 -11.13 -27.60 3.57
C ARG A 47 -12.05 -26.43 3.25
N VAL A 48 -13.01 -26.16 4.11
CA VAL A 48 -13.88 -24.97 4.04
C VAL A 48 -13.24 -23.88 4.89
N LYS A 49 -12.86 -22.76 4.27
CA LYS A 49 -12.15 -21.65 4.94
C LYS A 49 -13.10 -20.51 5.29
N SER A 50 -12.65 -19.59 6.15
CA SER A 50 -13.37 -18.37 6.56
C SER A 50 -13.89 -17.52 5.39
N GLY A 51 -13.18 -17.51 4.25
CA GLY A 51 -13.65 -16.86 3.02
C GLY A 51 -14.98 -17.41 2.49
N THR A 52 -15.27 -18.69 2.74
CA THR A 52 -16.56 -19.31 2.40
C THR A 52 -17.69 -18.74 3.27
N LEU A 53 -17.43 -18.49 4.57
CA LEU A 53 -18.41 -17.85 5.46
C LEU A 53 -18.69 -16.41 5.03
N ALA A 54 -17.67 -15.64 4.71
CA ALA A 54 -17.83 -14.27 4.22
C ALA A 54 -18.65 -14.24 2.93
N LYS A 55 -18.39 -15.13 1.98
CA LYS A 55 -19.16 -15.28 0.74
C LYS A 55 -20.62 -15.62 1.02
N MET A 56 -20.90 -16.63 1.85
CA MET A 56 -22.27 -17.04 2.22
C MET A 56 -23.03 -15.95 2.96
N ALA A 57 -22.36 -15.15 3.78
CA ALA A 57 -22.93 -14.01 4.48
C ALA A 57 -23.28 -12.88 3.51
N THR A 58 -22.38 -12.56 2.59
CA THR A 58 -22.57 -11.51 1.57
C THR A 58 -23.71 -11.86 0.60
N GLU A 59 -23.80 -13.12 0.18
CA GLU A 59 -24.94 -13.62 -0.65
C GLU A 59 -26.30 -13.48 0.04
N ARG A 60 -26.31 -13.35 1.38
CA ARG A 60 -27.51 -13.13 2.20
C ARG A 60 -27.67 -11.69 2.68
N GLY A 61 -26.97 -10.75 2.06
CA GLY A 61 -27.11 -9.33 2.33
C GLY A 61 -26.28 -8.81 3.51
N TRP A 62 -25.35 -9.63 4.08
CA TRP A 62 -24.40 -9.13 5.05
C TRP A 62 -23.34 -8.28 4.33
N VAL A 63 -23.24 -7.05 4.75
CA VAL A 63 -22.14 -6.16 4.34
C VAL A 63 -21.10 -6.25 5.46
N PRO A 64 -19.83 -6.61 5.15
CA PRO A 64 -18.78 -6.57 6.16
C PRO A 64 -18.82 -5.19 6.81
N PRO A 65 -18.79 -5.10 8.17
CA PRO A 65 -18.57 -3.82 8.80
C PRO A 65 -17.32 -3.25 8.14
N ARG A 66 -17.44 -2.08 7.51
CA ARG A 66 -16.25 -1.31 7.16
C ARG A 66 -15.45 -1.30 8.43
N ALA A 67 -14.18 -1.73 8.36
CA ALA A 67 -13.29 -1.63 9.49
C ALA A 67 -13.51 -0.22 10.04
N SER A 68 -14.19 -0.14 11.19
CA SER A 68 -14.29 1.10 11.91
C SER A 68 -12.83 1.45 12.14
N GLN A 69 -12.37 2.55 11.60
CA GLN A 69 -11.13 3.16 12.07
C GLN A 69 -11.37 3.42 13.55
N GLY A 70 -11.18 2.36 14.36
CA GLY A 70 -11.23 2.42 15.79
C GLY A 70 -10.09 3.30 16.23
N MET A 71 -10.42 4.34 16.99
CA MET A 71 -9.44 4.99 17.86
C MET A 71 -8.78 3.88 18.71
N GLY A 72 -7.59 3.44 18.32
CA GLY A 72 -6.83 2.41 19.02
C GLY A 72 -6.02 1.45 18.18
N GLU A 73 -5.97 1.57 16.86
CA GLU A 73 -4.86 0.97 16.13
C GLU A 73 -3.58 1.68 16.59
N ALA A 74 -2.73 0.92 17.29
CA ALA A 74 -1.34 1.30 17.42
C ALA A 74 -0.90 1.72 16.02
N LEU A 75 -0.33 2.93 15.90
CA LEU A 75 0.24 3.44 14.66
C LEU A 75 0.98 2.28 14.00
N SER A 76 0.36 1.67 12.99
CA SER A 76 1.06 0.76 12.11
C SER A 76 2.12 1.64 11.47
N TRP A 77 3.37 1.36 11.77
CA TRP A 77 4.51 2.01 11.11
C TRP A 77 4.54 1.69 9.61
N ASP A 78 3.69 0.77 9.17
CA ASP A 78 3.35 0.46 7.79
C ASP A 78 2.18 1.35 7.29
N GLY A 79 2.21 2.65 7.56
CA GLY A 79 1.30 3.62 6.92
C GLY A 79 1.30 3.32 5.42
N GLU A 80 0.13 3.30 4.77
CA GLU A 80 0.05 3.09 3.33
C GLU A 80 0.89 4.17 2.64
N ILE A 81 2.12 3.79 2.27
CA ILE A 81 3.00 4.65 1.48
C ILE A 81 2.27 4.89 0.17
N SER A 82 2.13 6.15 -0.20
CA SER A 82 1.62 6.48 -1.53
C SER A 82 2.50 5.80 -2.55
N THR A 83 1.92 4.93 -3.39
CA THR A 83 2.65 4.22 -4.44
C THR A 83 2.45 4.88 -5.82
N ALA A 84 1.77 6.03 -5.88
CA ALA A 84 1.69 6.89 -7.05
C ALA A 84 2.85 7.91 -6.99
N LEU A 85 3.92 7.64 -7.74
CA LEU A 85 5.19 8.40 -7.70
C LEU A 85 5.30 9.41 -8.85
N ILE A 86 4.71 9.07 -10.00
CA ILE A 86 4.83 9.84 -11.24
C ILE A 86 3.47 9.99 -11.91
N ASP A 87 3.32 11.01 -12.76
CA ASP A 87 2.22 11.09 -13.71
C ASP A 87 2.67 10.46 -15.05
N PRO A 88 2.11 9.28 -15.41
CA PRO A 88 2.52 8.58 -16.64
C PRO A 88 2.29 9.38 -17.91
N SER A 89 1.41 10.37 -17.90
CA SER A 89 1.11 11.20 -19.07
C SER A 89 2.26 12.15 -19.42
N TRP A 90 3.12 12.47 -18.46
CA TRP A 90 4.25 13.40 -18.62
C TRP A 90 5.57 12.69 -18.94
N VAL A 91 5.59 11.36 -18.86
CA VAL A 91 6.80 10.58 -19.17
C VAL A 91 6.91 10.43 -20.69
N GLU A 92 7.93 11.00 -21.30
CA GLU A 92 8.18 10.86 -22.74
C GLU A 92 8.83 9.51 -23.05
N PRO A 93 8.46 8.85 -24.18
CA PRO A 93 9.13 7.62 -24.62
C PRO A 93 10.60 7.86 -24.91
N VAL A 94 11.47 6.89 -24.56
CA VAL A 94 12.91 6.96 -24.82
C VAL A 94 13.32 5.90 -25.83
N GLU A 95 14.26 6.24 -26.71
CA GLU A 95 14.79 5.29 -27.68
C GLU A 95 15.49 4.10 -27.01
N LEU A 96 15.30 2.91 -27.59
CA LEU A 96 15.97 1.72 -27.11
C LEU A 96 17.46 1.78 -27.48
N PRO A 97 18.39 1.50 -26.54
CA PRO A 97 19.80 1.46 -26.83
C PRO A 97 20.12 0.45 -27.93
N GLU A 98 21.00 0.82 -28.84
CA GLU A 98 21.59 -0.12 -29.79
C GLU A 98 22.79 -0.82 -29.18
N THR A 99 23.10 -1.99 -29.70
CA THR A 99 24.27 -2.78 -29.26
C THR A 99 24.96 -3.42 -30.44
N ASP A 100 26.30 -3.38 -30.43
CA ASP A 100 27.14 -4.09 -31.42
C ASP A 100 27.47 -5.51 -30.97
N LYS A 101 27.01 -5.94 -29.79
CA LYS A 101 27.26 -7.27 -29.22
C LYS A 101 26.58 -8.37 -30.04
N THR A 102 27.25 -9.49 -30.16
CA THR A 102 26.66 -10.71 -30.70
C THR A 102 25.67 -11.34 -29.73
N GLY A 103 24.77 -12.23 -30.20
CA GLY A 103 23.82 -12.91 -29.33
C GLY A 103 24.47 -13.67 -28.16
N PRO A 104 25.53 -14.46 -28.38
CA PRO A 104 26.25 -15.15 -27.29
C PRO A 104 26.89 -14.18 -26.28
N GLU A 105 27.42 -13.03 -26.71
CA GLU A 105 27.99 -12.01 -25.81
C GLU A 105 26.89 -11.38 -24.94
N GLU A 106 25.74 -11.05 -25.50
CA GLU A 106 24.59 -10.56 -24.72
C GLU A 106 24.13 -11.58 -23.68
N LEU A 107 24.09 -12.87 -24.01
CA LEU A 107 23.68 -13.92 -23.09
C LEU A 107 24.72 -14.13 -21.96
N VAL A 108 26.03 -14.07 -22.28
CA VAL A 108 27.11 -14.15 -21.29
C VAL A 108 27.00 -12.99 -20.31
N GLU A 109 26.77 -11.77 -20.78
CA GLU A 109 26.57 -10.60 -19.95
C GLU A 109 25.32 -10.72 -19.06
N TYR A 110 24.21 -11.14 -19.62
CA TYR A 110 22.97 -11.39 -18.88
C TYR A 110 23.17 -12.42 -17.75
N LEU A 111 23.84 -13.53 -18.06
CA LEU A 111 24.14 -14.56 -17.05
C LEU A 111 25.02 -13.99 -15.92
N GLY A 112 26.03 -13.19 -16.25
CA GLY A 112 26.91 -12.56 -15.27
C GLY A 112 26.22 -11.48 -14.41
N HIS A 113 25.11 -10.91 -14.86
CA HIS A 113 24.33 -9.96 -14.07
C HIS A 113 23.36 -10.62 -13.08
N LEU A 114 22.88 -11.82 -13.39
CA LEU A 114 21.84 -12.48 -12.62
C LEU A 114 22.34 -13.61 -11.72
N PHE A 115 23.41 -14.29 -12.11
CA PHE A 115 23.81 -15.56 -11.51
C PHE A 115 25.27 -15.55 -11.09
N ASP A 116 25.56 -16.21 -9.99
CA ASP A 116 26.89 -16.61 -9.60
C ASP A 116 27.34 -17.83 -10.45
N GLU A 117 28.65 -18.07 -10.57
CA GLU A 117 29.18 -19.14 -11.45
C GLU A 117 28.61 -20.54 -11.12
N ASP A 118 28.33 -20.79 -9.85
CA ASP A 118 27.82 -22.08 -9.34
C ASP A 118 26.29 -22.18 -9.37
N ASP A 119 25.58 -21.09 -9.68
CA ASP A 119 24.12 -21.08 -9.75
C ASP A 119 23.61 -21.96 -10.90
N VAL A 120 22.69 -22.86 -10.60
CA VAL A 120 22.03 -23.69 -11.63
C VAL A 120 20.99 -22.89 -12.38
N VAL A 121 21.14 -22.77 -13.69
CA VAL A 121 20.27 -21.98 -14.56
C VAL A 121 19.28 -22.87 -15.31
N GLY A 122 18.00 -22.52 -15.19
CA GLY A 122 16.95 -23.18 -15.97
C GLY A 122 16.71 -22.49 -17.31
N TYR A 123 16.73 -23.23 -18.42
CA TYR A 123 16.43 -22.67 -19.74
C TYR A 123 15.70 -23.66 -20.64
N VAL A 124 14.99 -23.14 -21.68
CA VAL A 124 14.20 -23.96 -22.61
C VAL A 124 14.47 -23.50 -24.04
N CYS A 125 15.01 -24.40 -24.86
CA CYS A 125 15.21 -24.20 -26.29
C CYS A 125 14.07 -24.83 -27.13
N GLU A 126 13.45 -25.91 -26.65
CA GLU A 126 12.36 -26.56 -27.33
C GLU A 126 11.05 -25.81 -27.23
N SER A 127 10.33 -25.75 -28.35
CA SER A 127 9.02 -25.06 -28.43
C SER A 127 7.98 -25.92 -29.17
N TRP A 128 6.72 -25.56 -28.99
CA TRP A 128 5.60 -26.06 -29.78
C TRP A 128 4.63 -24.94 -30.12
N ASP A 129 4.02 -25.07 -31.30
CA ASP A 129 3.04 -24.11 -31.76
C ASP A 129 1.64 -24.51 -31.29
N ARG A 130 0.95 -23.55 -30.67
CA ARG A 130 -0.46 -23.64 -30.34
C ARG A 130 -1.20 -22.53 -31.04
N GLU A 131 -1.81 -22.82 -32.19
CA GLU A 131 -2.64 -21.85 -32.93
C GLU A 131 -1.89 -20.53 -33.25
N GLY A 132 -0.62 -20.62 -33.66
CA GLY A 132 0.22 -19.45 -33.95
C GLY A 132 0.90 -18.82 -32.71
N LYS A 133 0.67 -19.36 -31.51
CA LYS A 133 1.36 -18.96 -30.28
C LYS A 133 2.41 -19.98 -29.89
N TRP A 134 3.67 -19.60 -29.99
CA TRP A 134 4.80 -20.44 -29.59
C TRP A 134 4.95 -20.48 -28.08
N LEU A 135 5.01 -21.69 -27.52
CA LEU A 135 5.16 -21.95 -26.08
C LEU A 135 6.37 -22.85 -25.82
N PRO A 136 7.03 -22.75 -24.65
CA PRO A 136 8.09 -23.68 -24.25
C PRO A 136 7.51 -25.09 -24.12
N LYS A 137 8.22 -26.09 -24.67
CA LYS A 137 7.68 -27.46 -24.79
C LYS A 137 7.90 -28.33 -23.57
N SER A 138 8.91 -28.14 -22.81
CA SER A 138 9.28 -29.04 -21.73
C SER A 138 9.75 -28.27 -20.49
N LYS A 139 10.22 -29.03 -19.49
CA LYS A 139 10.92 -28.44 -18.34
C LYS A 139 12.23 -27.75 -18.73
N GLY A 140 12.80 -28.11 -19.89
CA GLY A 140 14.07 -27.61 -20.37
C GLY A 140 15.25 -28.21 -19.59
N CYS A 141 16.41 -27.58 -19.72
CA CYS A 141 17.60 -27.90 -18.95
C CYS A 141 17.56 -27.17 -17.59
N TYR A 142 17.96 -27.86 -16.52
CA TYR A 142 18.04 -27.34 -15.15
C TYR A 142 19.16 -28.02 -14.34
N SER A 143 20.23 -28.46 -15.02
CA SER A 143 21.34 -29.20 -14.44
C SER A 143 22.70 -28.56 -14.72
N ARG A 144 22.74 -27.40 -15.39
CA ARG A 144 23.99 -26.73 -15.79
C ARG A 144 24.12 -25.43 -15.01
N THR A 145 25.35 -25.11 -14.62
CA THR A 145 25.65 -23.85 -13.91
C THR A 145 25.86 -22.68 -14.86
N ALA A 146 25.69 -21.46 -14.35
CA ALA A 146 25.95 -20.25 -15.14
C ALA A 146 27.39 -20.19 -15.65
N GLY A 147 28.36 -20.58 -14.84
CA GLY A 147 29.77 -20.64 -15.24
C GLY A 147 30.04 -21.63 -16.37
N GLU A 148 29.38 -22.80 -16.37
CA GLU A 148 29.44 -23.77 -17.48
C GLU A 148 28.86 -23.20 -18.76
N LEU A 149 27.69 -22.57 -18.68
CA LEU A 149 27.02 -21.93 -19.82
C LEU A 149 27.86 -20.81 -20.42
N MET A 150 28.41 -19.93 -19.58
CA MET A 150 29.27 -18.83 -20.03
C MET A 150 30.53 -19.32 -20.72
N ARG A 151 31.17 -20.39 -20.20
CA ARG A 151 32.36 -20.98 -20.82
C ARG A 151 32.04 -21.56 -22.20
N GLU A 152 30.93 -22.26 -22.33
CA GLU A 152 30.54 -22.87 -23.62
C GLU A 152 30.11 -21.80 -24.64
N LEU A 153 29.38 -20.77 -24.23
CA LEU A 153 29.03 -19.63 -25.08
C LEU A 153 30.27 -18.94 -25.63
N LYS A 154 31.28 -18.69 -24.78
CA LYS A 154 32.56 -18.12 -25.18
C LYS A 154 33.36 -19.03 -26.11
N LYS A 155 33.28 -20.36 -25.90
CA LYS A 155 34.01 -21.37 -26.69
C LYS A 155 33.42 -21.51 -28.09
N TYR A 156 32.09 -21.61 -28.20
CA TYR A 156 31.44 -21.90 -29.47
C TYR A 156 31.02 -20.65 -30.26
N GLY A 157 30.83 -19.49 -29.62
CA GLY A 157 30.33 -18.30 -30.24
C GLY A 157 28.92 -18.44 -30.84
N SER A 158 28.18 -19.45 -30.37
CA SER A 158 26.81 -19.77 -30.83
C SER A 158 25.96 -20.28 -29.70
N ILE A 159 24.73 -19.73 -29.54
CA ILE A 159 23.74 -20.18 -28.56
C ILE A 159 23.31 -21.60 -28.86
N GLU A 160 23.08 -21.94 -30.12
CA GLU A 160 22.63 -23.30 -30.52
C GLU A 160 23.66 -24.37 -30.21
N GLN A 161 24.95 -24.09 -30.43
CA GLN A 161 26.02 -25.01 -30.12
C GLN A 161 26.26 -25.18 -28.62
N ALA A 162 26.07 -24.09 -27.88
CA ALA A 162 26.29 -24.07 -26.43
C ALA A 162 25.11 -24.60 -25.63
N LEU A 163 23.87 -24.27 -25.99
CA LEU A 163 22.67 -24.57 -25.19
C LEU A 163 21.73 -25.59 -25.85
N GLY A 164 21.83 -25.77 -27.17
CA GLY A 164 20.96 -26.63 -27.97
C GLY A 164 20.16 -25.86 -29.01
N ALA A 165 19.77 -26.54 -30.08
CA ALA A 165 19.01 -25.97 -31.18
C ALA A 165 17.62 -25.48 -30.71
N TYR A 166 17.18 -24.34 -31.24
CA TYR A 166 15.86 -23.78 -31.00
C TYR A 166 15.22 -23.33 -32.32
N ASP A 167 13.91 -23.14 -32.32
CA ASP A 167 13.17 -22.61 -33.50
C ASP A 167 13.22 -21.08 -33.50
N ASP A 168 13.81 -20.51 -34.56
CA ASP A 168 13.94 -19.04 -34.75
C ASP A 168 12.60 -18.30 -34.81
N ARG A 169 11.50 -18.99 -35.06
CA ARG A 169 10.16 -18.40 -35.02
C ARG A 169 9.66 -18.24 -33.58
N ALA A 170 10.11 -19.14 -32.70
CA ALA A 170 9.71 -19.22 -31.31
C ALA A 170 10.61 -18.43 -30.36
N GLY A 171 11.91 -18.45 -30.61
CA GLY A 171 12.96 -18.00 -29.71
C GLY A 171 13.23 -19.01 -28.58
N ALA A 172 14.01 -18.59 -27.62
CA ALA A 172 14.35 -19.39 -26.45
C ALA A 172 13.97 -18.66 -25.14
N TRP A 173 13.93 -19.41 -24.06
CA TRP A 173 13.53 -18.92 -22.73
C TRP A 173 14.56 -19.26 -21.67
N ILE A 174 14.66 -18.41 -20.65
CA ILE A 174 15.54 -18.58 -19.50
C ILE A 174 14.80 -18.20 -18.21
N ARG A 175 15.06 -18.93 -17.12
CA ARG A 175 14.52 -18.59 -15.81
C ARG A 175 15.33 -17.48 -15.18
N ILE A 176 14.66 -16.63 -14.44
CA ILE A 176 15.27 -15.45 -13.84
C ILE A 176 15.91 -15.73 -12.48
N ASN A 177 15.54 -16.79 -11.79
CA ASN A 177 16.09 -17.18 -10.50
C ASN A 177 16.83 -18.51 -10.57
N PRO A 178 17.86 -18.73 -9.76
CA PRO A 178 18.60 -19.99 -9.70
C PRO A 178 17.75 -21.15 -9.17
N LEU A 179 18.11 -22.35 -9.59
CA LEU A 179 17.41 -23.59 -9.25
C LEU A 179 18.28 -24.52 -8.39
N ASP A 180 17.64 -25.47 -7.70
CA ASP A 180 18.31 -26.52 -6.90
C ASP A 180 18.81 -27.71 -7.71
N GLY A 181 18.65 -27.69 -9.02
CA GLY A 181 19.02 -28.81 -9.93
C GLY A 181 18.09 -30.01 -9.91
N LYS A 182 17.03 -30.02 -9.10
CA LYS A 182 16.11 -31.18 -8.96
C LYS A 182 14.82 -31.01 -9.75
N GLY A 183 14.51 -29.78 -10.18
CA GLY A 183 13.30 -29.47 -10.92
C GLY A 183 13.21 -28.03 -11.32
N VAL A 184 12.01 -27.60 -11.78
CA VAL A 184 11.79 -26.26 -12.35
C VAL A 184 10.58 -25.54 -11.76
N GLY A 185 9.96 -26.09 -10.73
CA GLY A 185 8.82 -25.47 -10.05
C GLY A 185 9.25 -24.42 -9.03
N ASN A 186 8.28 -23.73 -8.43
CA ASN A 186 8.57 -22.74 -7.39
C ASN A 186 9.34 -23.32 -6.20
N ALA A 187 9.10 -24.59 -5.87
CA ALA A 187 9.81 -25.31 -4.79
C ALA A 187 11.27 -25.63 -5.12
N ASN A 188 11.67 -25.51 -6.39
CA ASN A 188 13.03 -25.77 -6.86
C ASN A 188 13.85 -24.48 -7.06
N VAL A 189 13.28 -23.34 -6.79
CA VAL A 189 14.01 -22.06 -6.76
C VAL A 189 14.82 -22.02 -5.48
N SER A 190 16.15 -21.90 -5.62
CA SER A 190 17.09 -21.90 -4.49
C SER A 190 17.19 -20.54 -3.81
N GLU A 191 17.03 -19.46 -4.58
CA GLU A 191 17.09 -18.08 -4.09
C GLU A 191 16.03 -17.22 -4.78
N PHE A 192 15.38 -16.36 -4.02
CA PHE A 192 14.31 -15.48 -4.47
C PHE A 192 14.83 -14.08 -4.77
N LYS A 193 15.78 -13.98 -5.74
CA LYS A 193 16.47 -12.72 -6.06
C LYS A 193 15.61 -11.78 -6.91
N TYR A 194 14.87 -12.31 -7.90
CA TYR A 194 14.29 -11.52 -8.98
C TYR A 194 12.82 -11.79 -9.24
N ALA A 195 12.10 -10.75 -9.64
CA ALA A 195 10.76 -10.79 -10.21
C ALA A 195 10.76 -10.29 -11.66
N LEU A 196 9.81 -10.79 -12.47
CA LEU A 196 9.67 -10.37 -13.86
C LEU A 196 8.58 -9.30 -13.97
N VAL A 197 8.91 -8.14 -14.54
CA VAL A 197 7.95 -7.10 -14.93
C VAL A 197 7.93 -7.00 -16.45
N GLU A 198 6.78 -7.22 -17.05
CA GLU A 198 6.53 -7.05 -18.48
C GLU A 198 5.13 -6.48 -18.71
N SER A 199 4.96 -5.69 -19.76
CA SER A 199 3.66 -5.12 -20.16
C SER A 199 3.46 -5.30 -21.66
N ASP A 200 2.27 -5.73 -22.08
CA ASP A 200 1.91 -5.88 -23.48
C ASP A 200 1.07 -4.71 -24.03
N THR A 201 0.76 -3.71 -23.18
CA THR A 201 -0.17 -2.62 -23.48
C THR A 201 0.49 -1.35 -24.01
N LEU A 202 1.79 -1.16 -23.72
CA LEU A 202 2.55 0.05 -24.06
C LEU A 202 3.62 -0.26 -25.12
N SER A 203 4.08 0.78 -25.84
CA SER A 203 5.28 0.67 -26.69
C SER A 203 6.53 0.39 -25.82
N LYS A 204 7.55 -0.24 -26.38
CA LYS A 204 8.80 -0.57 -25.66
C LYS A 204 9.52 0.68 -25.16
N GLU A 205 9.49 1.74 -25.96
CA GLU A 205 10.07 3.04 -25.66
C GLU A 205 9.42 3.65 -24.40
N LYS A 206 8.08 3.53 -24.31
CA LYS A 206 7.33 4.00 -23.14
C LYS A 206 7.53 3.10 -21.93
N GLN A 207 7.60 1.77 -22.13
CA GLN A 207 7.93 0.83 -21.05
C GLN A 207 9.29 1.15 -20.45
N LEU A 208 10.31 1.36 -21.28
CA LEU A 208 11.66 1.70 -20.81
C LEU A 208 11.67 3.01 -20.02
N ALA A 209 11.03 4.05 -20.56
CA ALA A 209 10.93 5.35 -19.91
C ALA A 209 10.29 5.25 -18.51
N LEU A 210 9.16 4.52 -18.40
CA LEU A 210 8.50 4.32 -17.10
C LEU A 210 9.36 3.50 -16.12
N MET A 211 10.07 2.48 -16.58
CA MET A 211 10.99 1.70 -15.75
C MET A 211 12.13 2.57 -15.20
N GLN A 212 12.63 3.51 -16.01
CA GLN A 212 13.68 4.46 -15.63
C GLN A 212 13.16 5.51 -14.64
N GLU A 213 12.01 6.13 -14.92
CA GLU A 213 11.41 7.11 -14.01
C GLU A 213 11.05 6.51 -12.65
N LEU A 214 10.57 5.27 -12.64
CA LEU A 214 10.30 4.52 -11.41
C LEU A 214 11.58 4.02 -10.71
N GLN A 215 12.76 4.27 -11.27
CA GLN A 215 14.05 3.83 -10.71
C GLN A 215 14.04 2.34 -10.34
N LEU A 216 13.31 1.49 -11.11
CA LEU A 216 13.20 0.06 -10.80
C LEU A 216 14.58 -0.57 -10.65
N PRO A 217 14.84 -1.33 -9.58
CA PRO A 217 16.14 -1.97 -9.33
C PRO A 217 16.34 -3.16 -10.28
N CYS A 218 16.51 -2.88 -11.56
CA CYS A 218 16.64 -3.91 -12.58
C CYS A 218 18.03 -4.53 -12.53
N ALA A 219 18.12 -5.87 -12.61
CA ALA A 219 19.35 -6.60 -12.89
C ALA A 219 19.61 -6.68 -14.39
N ALA A 220 18.55 -6.73 -15.20
CA ALA A 220 18.60 -6.71 -16.65
C ALA A 220 17.25 -6.29 -17.24
N ILE A 221 17.26 -5.69 -18.44
CA ILE A 221 16.08 -5.45 -19.27
C ILE A 221 16.30 -6.13 -20.62
N VAL A 222 15.38 -6.98 -21.01
CA VAL A 222 15.45 -7.79 -22.26
C VAL A 222 14.31 -7.43 -23.18
N ASP A 223 14.62 -7.08 -24.43
CA ASP A 223 13.63 -7.01 -25.51
C ASP A 223 13.17 -8.41 -25.89
N SER A 224 11.88 -8.66 -25.77
CA SER A 224 11.28 -9.98 -26.09
C SER A 224 11.32 -10.37 -27.57
N GLY A 225 11.83 -9.51 -28.44
CA GLY A 225 11.79 -9.67 -29.91
C GLY A 225 10.41 -9.43 -30.52
N LYS A 226 9.40 -9.02 -29.73
CA LYS A 226 8.04 -8.62 -30.19
C LYS A 226 7.59 -7.32 -29.53
N LYS A 227 6.58 -7.36 -28.64
CA LYS A 227 5.89 -6.17 -28.14
C LYS A 227 6.40 -5.66 -26.80
N SER A 228 6.97 -6.52 -25.95
CA SER A 228 7.26 -6.19 -24.55
C SER A 228 8.75 -6.15 -24.26
N LEU A 229 9.09 -5.36 -23.26
CA LEU A 229 10.34 -5.46 -22.52
C LEU A 229 10.13 -6.34 -21.29
N HIS A 230 11.11 -7.17 -20.96
CA HIS A 230 11.16 -8.00 -19.78
C HIS A 230 12.18 -7.42 -18.79
N ALA A 231 11.71 -6.68 -17.80
CA ALA A 231 12.57 -6.20 -16.73
C ALA A 231 12.70 -7.28 -15.64
N VAL A 232 13.93 -7.69 -15.38
CA VAL A 232 14.29 -8.58 -14.29
C VAL A 232 14.63 -7.70 -13.08
N VAL A 233 13.67 -7.55 -12.17
CA VAL A 233 13.73 -6.62 -11.05
C VAL A 233 14.20 -7.33 -9.79
N LYS A 234 15.19 -6.76 -9.10
CA LYS A 234 15.67 -7.28 -7.81
C LYS A 234 14.59 -7.14 -6.75
N VAL A 235 14.26 -8.25 -6.11
CA VAL A 235 13.34 -8.28 -4.96
C VAL A 235 14.03 -8.79 -3.69
N ASP A 236 15.18 -9.46 -3.82
CA ASP A 236 16.10 -9.87 -2.74
C ASP A 236 15.38 -10.47 -1.52
N ALA A 237 14.40 -11.33 -1.74
CA ALA A 237 13.58 -11.89 -0.68
C ALA A 237 14.24 -13.11 -0.01
N ARG A 238 14.10 -13.23 1.31
CA ARG A 238 14.67 -14.31 2.11
C ARG A 238 13.94 -15.63 1.94
N ASP A 239 12.64 -15.55 1.65
CA ASP A 239 11.76 -16.71 1.51
C ASP A 239 10.61 -16.45 0.53
N TYR A 240 9.82 -17.49 0.26
CA TYR A 240 8.71 -17.41 -0.69
C TYR A 240 7.58 -16.46 -0.25
N ASN A 241 7.33 -16.28 1.05
CA ASN A 241 6.28 -15.39 1.52
C ASN A 241 6.69 -13.94 1.32
N GLU A 242 7.91 -13.58 1.70
CA GLU A 242 8.48 -12.26 1.46
C GLU A 242 8.57 -11.96 -0.05
N TYR A 243 8.99 -12.94 -0.86
CA TYR A 243 8.99 -12.82 -2.32
C TYR A 243 7.62 -12.43 -2.86
N ARG A 244 6.59 -13.16 -2.46
CA ARG A 244 5.22 -12.91 -2.91
C ARG A 244 4.75 -11.51 -2.50
N ASP A 245 5.04 -11.09 -1.29
CA ASP A 245 4.63 -9.80 -0.76
C ASP A 245 5.37 -8.65 -1.49
N ARG A 246 6.68 -8.79 -1.72
CA ARG A 246 7.47 -7.82 -2.50
C ARG A 246 7.00 -7.74 -3.96
N VAL A 247 6.72 -8.86 -4.60
CA VAL A 247 6.18 -8.88 -5.97
C VAL A 247 4.81 -8.21 -6.05
N MET A 248 3.93 -8.42 -5.07
CA MET A 248 2.63 -7.74 -5.04
C MET A 248 2.79 -6.21 -4.91
N ARG A 249 3.69 -5.76 -4.03
CA ARG A 249 4.00 -4.33 -3.86
C ARG A 249 4.62 -3.74 -5.13
N LEU A 250 5.61 -4.42 -5.74
CA LEU A 250 6.21 -4.01 -7.02
C LEU A 250 5.15 -3.81 -8.11
N TYR A 251 4.23 -4.76 -8.25
CA TYR A 251 3.18 -4.69 -9.27
C TYR A 251 2.14 -3.60 -8.98
N ASP A 252 1.86 -3.32 -7.72
CA ASP A 252 0.98 -2.21 -7.33
C ASP A 252 1.61 -0.87 -7.70
N VAL A 253 2.88 -0.66 -7.35
CA VAL A 253 3.66 0.53 -7.76
C VAL A 253 3.66 0.67 -9.28
N CYS A 254 4.06 -0.35 -10.02
CA CYS A 254 4.09 -0.32 -11.48
C CYS A 254 2.72 0.11 -12.06
N ARG A 255 1.63 -0.53 -11.59
CA ARG A 255 0.27 -0.26 -12.09
C ARG A 255 -0.19 1.16 -11.80
N LYS A 256 0.01 1.64 -10.59
CA LYS A 256 -0.38 3.01 -10.19
C LYS A 256 0.38 4.09 -10.95
N ASN A 257 1.54 3.75 -11.50
CA ASN A 257 2.38 4.64 -12.28
C ASN A 257 2.35 4.34 -13.80
N GLY A 258 1.31 3.67 -14.28
CA GLY A 258 1.04 3.50 -15.70
C GLY A 258 1.77 2.35 -16.39
N LEU A 259 2.62 1.60 -15.70
CA LEU A 259 3.23 0.38 -16.21
C LEU A 259 2.40 -0.83 -15.72
N ASP A 260 1.45 -1.29 -16.53
CA ASP A 260 0.56 -2.40 -16.17
C ASP A 260 1.24 -3.76 -16.39
N PRO A 261 1.74 -4.43 -15.31
CA PRO A 261 2.46 -5.69 -15.44
C PRO A 261 1.52 -6.87 -15.66
N ASP A 262 1.94 -7.85 -16.47
CA ASP A 262 1.23 -9.13 -16.58
C ASP A 262 1.25 -9.88 -15.25
N THR A 263 0.07 -9.98 -14.65
CA THR A 263 -0.10 -10.62 -13.32
C THR A 263 0.16 -12.13 -13.31
N GLN A 264 0.32 -12.77 -14.46
CA GLN A 264 0.70 -14.20 -14.56
C GLN A 264 2.18 -14.43 -14.23
N ASN A 265 3.00 -13.36 -14.17
CA ASN A 265 4.45 -13.42 -13.94
C ASN A 265 4.88 -13.45 -12.47
N LYS A 266 3.96 -13.66 -11.54
CA LYS A 266 4.23 -13.61 -10.07
C LYS A 266 5.05 -14.79 -9.52
N ASN A 267 5.34 -15.79 -10.33
CA ASN A 267 6.04 -17.00 -9.89
C ASN A 267 7.56 -16.81 -9.90
N PRO A 268 8.30 -17.19 -8.86
CA PRO A 268 9.76 -17.09 -8.85
C PRO A 268 10.44 -18.00 -9.88
N SER A 269 9.80 -19.09 -10.30
CA SER A 269 10.30 -19.98 -11.37
C SER A 269 9.93 -19.51 -12.78
N ARG A 270 9.54 -18.23 -12.96
CA ARG A 270 9.08 -17.72 -14.24
C ARG A 270 10.16 -17.76 -15.32
N LEU A 271 9.74 -18.08 -16.54
CA LEU A 271 10.55 -17.98 -17.73
C LEU A 271 10.46 -16.58 -18.33
N SER A 272 11.60 -15.96 -18.55
CA SER A 272 11.77 -14.75 -19.35
C SER A 272 12.28 -15.13 -20.75
N ARG A 273 12.42 -14.16 -21.63
CA ARG A 273 13.06 -14.35 -22.94
C ARG A 273 14.58 -14.40 -22.78
N MET A 274 15.22 -15.31 -23.51
CA MET A 274 16.68 -15.49 -23.49
C MET A 274 17.33 -14.45 -24.40
N PRO A 275 18.17 -13.54 -23.90
CA PRO A 275 18.89 -12.59 -24.75
C PRO A 275 19.78 -13.32 -25.78
N GLY A 276 19.91 -12.71 -26.93
CA GLY A 276 20.72 -13.23 -28.03
C GLY A 276 20.01 -14.20 -28.95
N ALA A 277 18.94 -14.86 -28.53
CA ALA A 277 18.18 -15.80 -29.38
C ALA A 277 17.32 -15.06 -30.41
N MET A 278 17.21 -15.62 -31.62
CA MET A 278 16.32 -15.08 -32.67
C MET A 278 14.85 -15.45 -32.41
N ARG A 279 13.92 -14.53 -32.74
CA ARG A 279 12.48 -14.78 -32.64
C ARG A 279 11.72 -14.06 -33.77
N SER A 280 11.17 -14.84 -34.69
CA SER A 280 10.37 -14.29 -35.82
C SER A 280 11.08 -13.16 -36.60
N GLY A 281 12.38 -13.35 -36.88
CA GLY A 281 13.22 -12.39 -37.60
C GLY A 281 13.83 -11.27 -36.74
N ASN A 282 13.46 -11.17 -35.46
CA ASN A 282 14.05 -10.20 -34.52
C ASN A 282 14.90 -10.92 -33.47
N ARG A 283 15.97 -10.29 -33.04
CA ARG A 283 16.76 -10.81 -31.92
C ARG A 283 16.13 -10.41 -30.59
N GLN A 284 16.03 -11.35 -29.66
CA GLN A 284 15.76 -11.07 -28.26
C GLN A 284 17.03 -10.42 -27.66
N ARG A 285 17.00 -9.12 -27.39
CA ARG A 285 18.22 -8.35 -27.06
C ARG A 285 18.29 -8.00 -25.59
N LEU A 286 19.52 -7.98 -25.07
CA LEU A 286 19.80 -7.33 -23.80
C LEU A 286 19.78 -5.80 -24.01
N VAL A 287 18.73 -5.12 -23.55
CA VAL A 287 18.55 -3.67 -23.69
C VAL A 287 19.41 -2.92 -22.66
N SER A 288 19.45 -3.44 -21.44
CA SER A 288 20.25 -2.87 -20.35
C SER A 288 20.68 -3.98 -19.39
N GLY A 289 21.89 -3.84 -18.83
CA GLY A 289 22.31 -4.51 -17.61
C GLY A 289 21.70 -3.84 -16.38
N PRO A 290 22.39 -3.92 -15.20
CA PRO A 290 21.91 -3.32 -13.96
C PRO A 290 21.62 -1.83 -14.11
N CYS A 291 20.41 -1.40 -13.74
CA CYS A 291 19.99 0.01 -13.81
C CYS A 291 18.94 0.31 -12.73
N GLY A 292 18.64 1.60 -12.54
CA GLY A 292 17.80 2.08 -11.44
C GLY A 292 18.52 1.98 -10.11
N LYS A 293 17.78 1.74 -9.02
CA LYS A 293 18.37 1.55 -7.69
C LYS A 293 19.14 0.23 -7.61
N ALA A 294 20.16 0.16 -6.76
CA ALA A 294 21.05 -0.99 -6.71
C ALA A 294 20.41 -2.24 -6.07
N SER A 295 19.43 -2.05 -5.16
CA SER A 295 18.75 -3.11 -4.44
C SER A 295 17.27 -2.79 -4.19
N TRP A 296 16.50 -3.80 -3.75
CA TRP A 296 15.13 -3.61 -3.27
C TRP A 296 15.05 -2.60 -2.11
N SER A 297 15.97 -2.67 -1.14
CA SER A 297 15.97 -1.76 0.00
C SER A 297 16.16 -0.32 -0.42
N GLU A 298 17.18 -0.03 -1.23
CA GLU A 298 17.42 1.33 -1.73
C GLU A 298 16.24 1.87 -2.56
N TRP A 299 15.59 1.01 -3.34
CA TRP A 299 14.41 1.40 -4.09
C TRP A 299 13.22 1.71 -3.19
N TRP A 300 13.03 0.91 -2.14
CA TRP A 300 11.98 1.11 -1.16
C TRP A 300 12.18 2.39 -0.36
N ASP A 301 13.42 2.65 0.09
CA ASP A 301 13.78 3.86 0.82
C ASP A 301 13.58 5.11 -0.07
N TRP A 302 14.02 5.04 -1.33
CA TRP A 302 13.80 6.11 -2.30
C TRP A 302 12.30 6.40 -2.56
N MET A 303 11.46 5.37 -2.61
CA MET A 303 10.01 5.58 -2.74
C MET A 303 9.43 6.30 -1.52
N GLN A 304 9.86 5.92 -0.33
CA GLN A 304 9.43 6.58 0.91
C GLN A 304 9.84 8.05 0.92
N GLU A 305 11.09 8.35 0.61
CA GLU A 305 11.62 9.72 0.51
C GLU A 305 10.89 10.54 -0.57
N THR A 306 10.56 9.94 -1.71
CA THR A 306 9.88 10.64 -2.82
C THR A 306 8.42 10.95 -2.50
N THR A 307 7.78 10.15 -1.64
CA THR A 307 6.37 10.32 -1.24
C THR A 307 6.21 11.00 0.12
N ASP A 308 7.30 11.24 0.83
CA ASP A 308 7.31 11.95 2.11
C ASP A 308 7.37 13.47 1.86
N ASP A 309 6.22 14.12 2.02
CA ASP A 309 6.06 15.57 1.97
C ASP A 309 6.02 16.22 3.37
N LEU A 310 6.37 15.45 4.40
CA LEU A 310 6.47 15.97 5.75
C LEU A 310 7.74 16.82 5.91
N PRO A 311 7.71 17.87 6.74
CA PRO A 311 8.91 18.65 7.02
C PRO A 311 9.95 17.83 7.77
N ASP A 312 11.22 18.08 7.45
CA ASP A 312 12.34 17.46 8.16
C ASP A 312 12.31 17.79 9.67
N PRO A 313 12.80 16.89 10.53
CA PRO A 313 12.94 17.17 11.95
C PRO A 313 13.97 18.27 12.19
N GLU A 314 13.59 19.26 12.99
CA GLU A 314 14.45 20.35 13.40
C GLU A 314 15.41 19.90 14.51
N ASN A 315 16.67 20.32 14.45
CA ASN A 315 17.64 20.07 15.51
C ASN A 315 17.59 21.18 16.55
N LEU A 316 17.28 20.85 17.80
CA LEU A 316 17.18 21.82 18.88
C LEU A 316 18.44 22.68 19.05
N ALA A 317 19.63 22.13 18.77
CA ALA A 317 20.87 22.90 18.90
C ALA A 317 21.01 24.02 17.86
N SER A 318 20.43 23.86 16.66
CA SER A 318 20.44 24.91 15.63
C SER A 318 19.51 26.06 15.98
N GLU A 319 18.43 25.80 16.72
CA GLU A 319 17.40 26.79 17.08
C GLU A 319 17.64 27.43 18.45
N TRP A 320 18.61 26.92 19.23
CA TRP A 320 18.76 27.26 20.66
C TRP A 320 19.00 28.75 20.92
N ASP A 321 19.79 29.40 20.09
CA ASP A 321 20.17 30.81 20.28
C ASP A 321 19.23 31.79 19.53
N ASP A 322 18.36 31.27 18.64
CA ASP A 322 17.41 32.07 17.84
C ASP A 322 16.01 31.41 17.82
N MET A 323 15.45 31.21 19.00
CA MET A 323 14.15 30.55 19.16
C MET A 323 13.03 31.37 18.52
N PRO A 324 12.15 30.75 17.71
CA PRO A 324 11.03 31.44 17.09
C PRO A 324 10.07 32.03 18.12
N GLU A 325 9.48 33.18 17.81
CA GLU A 325 8.50 33.83 18.67
C GLU A 325 7.27 32.93 18.89
N LEU A 326 6.82 32.84 20.13
CA LEU A 326 5.62 32.10 20.46
C LEU A 326 4.37 32.83 19.91
N ALA A 327 3.42 32.05 19.40
CA ALA A 327 2.12 32.61 18.97
C ALA A 327 1.46 33.44 20.09
N PRO A 328 0.71 34.52 19.75
CA PRO A 328 0.05 35.34 20.76
C PRO A 328 -0.89 34.55 21.68
N PRO A 329 -0.99 34.90 22.97
CA PRO A 329 -1.89 34.22 23.89
C PRO A 329 -3.36 34.50 23.52
N LEU A 330 -4.19 33.48 23.59
CA LEU A 330 -5.65 33.58 23.63
C LEU A 330 -6.16 33.66 25.05
N ILE A 331 -5.60 32.82 25.92
CA ILE A 331 -5.80 32.82 27.36
C ILE A 331 -4.40 32.87 27.95
N ASP A 332 -4.05 33.92 28.64
CA ASP A 332 -2.69 34.16 29.09
C ASP A 332 -2.21 33.00 30.00
N GLY A 333 -1.01 32.48 29.70
CA GLY A 333 -0.44 31.34 30.41
C GLY A 333 -1.14 29.99 30.17
N VAL A 334 -2.25 29.91 29.41
CA VAL A 334 -3.06 28.71 29.24
C VAL A 334 -3.14 28.24 27.79
N LEU A 335 -3.51 29.14 26.87
CA LEU A 335 -3.77 28.78 25.48
C LEU A 335 -3.27 29.89 24.53
N ARG A 336 -2.53 29.49 23.49
CA ARG A 336 -2.04 30.35 22.42
C ARG A 336 -2.83 30.19 21.14
N GLN A 337 -2.78 31.17 20.23
CA GLN A 337 -3.34 31.06 18.89
C GLN A 337 -2.73 29.85 18.16
N GLY A 338 -3.57 29.13 17.40
CA GLY A 338 -3.17 27.90 16.70
C GLY A 338 -3.10 26.64 17.57
N HIS A 339 -3.16 26.78 18.90
CA HIS A 339 -3.12 25.63 19.80
C HIS A 339 -4.51 25.06 20.09
N LYS A 340 -4.55 23.86 20.68
CA LYS A 340 -5.77 23.14 21.06
C LYS A 340 -5.83 22.96 22.56
N MET A 341 -7.04 23.06 23.11
CA MET A 341 -7.32 22.79 24.51
C MET A 341 -8.52 21.84 24.65
N LEU A 342 -8.42 20.86 25.52
CA LEU A 342 -9.51 19.94 25.86
C LEU A 342 -9.99 20.24 27.29
N LEU A 343 -11.28 20.57 27.43
CA LEU A 343 -11.94 20.68 28.74
C LEU A 343 -12.63 19.37 29.08
N ALA A 344 -12.05 18.60 29.98
CA ALA A 344 -12.56 17.30 30.42
C ALA A 344 -13.18 17.39 31.83
N GLY A 345 -14.19 16.56 32.08
CA GLY A 345 -14.84 16.44 33.37
C GLY A 345 -16.04 15.50 33.33
N PRO A 346 -16.55 15.05 34.49
CA PRO A 346 -17.72 14.17 34.55
C PRO A 346 -18.98 14.83 33.99
N SER A 347 -20.00 14.00 33.72
CA SER A 347 -21.30 14.53 33.30
C SER A 347 -21.86 15.48 34.39
N LYS A 348 -22.52 16.56 33.95
CA LYS A 348 -23.09 17.59 34.83
C LYS A 348 -22.10 18.44 35.65
N ALA A 349 -20.80 18.38 35.35
CA ALA A 349 -19.77 19.20 35.99
C ALA A 349 -19.77 20.67 35.54
N GLY A 350 -20.69 21.10 34.69
CA GLY A 350 -20.76 22.49 34.22
C GLY A 350 -19.88 22.82 33.01
N LYS A 351 -19.34 21.82 32.28
CA LYS A 351 -18.46 22.03 31.12
C LYS A 351 -19.02 23.02 30.09
N SER A 352 -20.28 22.85 29.67
CA SER A 352 -20.92 23.73 28.68
C SER A 352 -21.05 25.17 29.23
N PHE A 353 -21.30 25.35 30.50
CA PHE A 353 -21.29 26.69 31.10
C PHE A 353 -19.90 27.33 31.09
N ALA A 354 -18.86 26.55 31.43
CA ALA A 354 -17.48 27.03 31.37
C ALA A 354 -17.03 27.35 29.93
N LEU A 355 -17.45 26.58 28.92
CA LEU A 355 -17.19 26.86 27.52
C LEU A 355 -17.93 28.10 27.01
N ILE A 356 -19.18 28.31 27.45
CA ILE A 356 -19.94 29.52 27.14
C ILE A 356 -19.30 30.74 27.83
N GLU A 357 -18.86 30.61 29.10
CA GLU A 357 -18.11 31.66 29.80
C GLU A 357 -16.82 32.01 29.07
N LEU A 358 -16.05 31.02 28.58
CA LEU A 358 -14.88 31.26 27.75
C LEU A 358 -15.24 32.07 26.48
N CYS A 359 -16.31 31.69 25.78
CA CYS A 359 -16.77 32.45 24.60
C CYS A 359 -17.10 33.92 24.93
N VAL A 360 -17.80 34.14 26.05
CA VAL A 360 -18.13 35.48 26.54
C VAL A 360 -16.85 36.24 26.89
N SER A 361 -15.92 35.62 27.62
CA SER A 361 -14.64 36.23 28.03
C SER A 361 -13.82 36.66 26.82
N LEU A 362 -13.67 35.77 25.82
CA LEU A 362 -12.97 36.09 24.56
C LEU A 362 -13.69 37.19 23.75
N ALA A 363 -15.01 37.15 23.67
CA ALA A 363 -15.77 38.17 22.93
C ALA A 363 -15.65 39.57 23.55
N GLU A 364 -15.69 39.63 24.88
CA GLU A 364 -15.67 40.90 25.64
C GLU A 364 -14.25 41.35 26.07
N GLY A 365 -13.20 40.52 25.86
CA GLY A 365 -11.84 40.75 26.34
C GLY A 365 -11.79 40.81 27.87
N LYS A 366 -12.38 39.83 28.51
CA LYS A 366 -12.50 39.72 29.99
C LYS A 366 -11.81 38.46 30.48
N PRO A 367 -11.35 38.40 31.73
CA PRO A 367 -10.74 37.20 32.29
C PRO A 367 -11.70 36.00 32.28
N TRP A 368 -11.15 34.81 32.03
CA TRP A 368 -11.80 33.52 32.20
C TRP A 368 -11.14 32.78 33.37
N PHE A 369 -11.88 32.49 34.42
CA PHE A 369 -11.35 31.95 35.68
C PHE A 369 -10.11 32.67 36.23
N GLY A 370 -10.00 33.96 35.99
CA GLY A 370 -8.88 34.79 36.45
C GLY A 370 -7.73 34.93 35.46
N TRP A 371 -7.72 34.22 34.35
CA TRP A 371 -6.74 34.39 33.27
C TRP A 371 -7.22 35.45 32.26
N GLU A 372 -6.35 36.39 31.92
CA GLU A 372 -6.64 37.38 30.90
C GLU A 372 -6.89 36.74 29.54
N CYS A 373 -7.90 37.18 28.81
CA CYS A 373 -8.24 36.68 27.50
C CYS A 373 -8.07 37.73 26.40
N ALA A 374 -7.56 37.29 25.25
CA ALA A 374 -7.58 38.11 24.03
C ALA A 374 -9.02 38.44 23.63
N GLN A 375 -9.25 39.63 23.07
CA GLN A 375 -10.56 39.98 22.56
C GLN A 375 -10.69 39.67 21.08
N GLY A 376 -11.75 38.97 20.69
CA GLY A 376 -12.02 38.68 19.28
C GLY A 376 -13.28 37.87 19.04
N ARG A 377 -13.50 37.53 17.77
CA ARG A 377 -14.64 36.74 17.34
C ARG A 377 -14.47 35.28 17.72
N VAL A 378 -15.54 34.64 18.18
CA VAL A 378 -15.56 33.22 18.56
C VAL A 378 -16.67 32.51 17.80
N LEU A 379 -16.39 31.29 17.33
CA LEU A 379 -17.39 30.38 16.78
C LEU A 379 -17.69 29.27 17.81
N TYR A 380 -18.90 29.25 18.34
CA TYR A 380 -19.37 28.20 19.24
C TYR A 380 -20.22 27.21 18.47
N VAL A 381 -19.78 25.94 18.45
CA VAL A 381 -20.46 24.82 17.80
C VAL A 381 -21.20 23.99 18.86
N ASN A 382 -22.51 24.09 18.86
CA ASN A 382 -23.39 23.38 19.81
C ASN A 382 -23.95 22.12 19.18
N LEU A 383 -23.59 20.96 19.71
CA LEU A 383 -24.07 19.65 19.25
C LEU A 383 -25.15 19.04 20.17
N GLU A 384 -25.24 19.49 21.41
CA GLU A 384 -26.11 18.88 22.43
C GLU A 384 -27.46 19.60 22.61
N LEU A 385 -27.42 20.93 22.74
CA LEU A 385 -28.61 21.71 23.13
C LEU A 385 -29.46 22.12 21.94
N ASP A 386 -30.78 22.26 22.16
CA ASP A 386 -31.61 23.00 21.23
C ASP A 386 -31.21 24.50 21.17
N SER A 387 -31.54 25.15 20.07
CA SER A 387 -31.12 26.53 19.82
C SER A 387 -31.60 27.51 20.90
N ALA A 388 -32.84 27.39 21.35
CA ALA A 388 -33.43 28.29 22.36
C ALA A 388 -32.69 28.13 23.69
N SER A 389 -32.51 26.90 24.18
CA SER A 389 -31.77 26.60 25.41
C SER A 389 -30.33 27.11 25.37
N CYS A 390 -29.64 26.93 24.21
CA CYS A 390 -28.29 27.45 24.04
C CYS A 390 -28.22 28.95 24.17
N LEU A 391 -29.09 29.69 23.46
CA LEU A 391 -29.14 31.14 23.50
C LEU A 391 -29.48 31.66 24.91
N HIS A 392 -30.42 31.06 25.62
CA HIS A 392 -30.74 31.39 26.99
C HIS A 392 -29.55 31.20 27.94
N ARG A 393 -28.77 30.12 27.79
CA ARG A 393 -27.56 29.88 28.61
C ARG A 393 -26.52 31.00 28.40
N PHE A 394 -26.28 31.45 27.17
CA PHE A 394 -25.40 32.59 26.92
C PHE A 394 -25.87 33.83 27.70
N LYS A 395 -27.17 34.15 27.68
CA LYS A 395 -27.75 35.27 28.40
C LYS A 395 -27.64 35.14 29.92
N ASP A 396 -27.80 33.91 30.42
CA ASP A 396 -27.67 33.64 31.86
C ASP A 396 -26.22 33.77 32.31
N VAL A 397 -25.24 33.33 31.50
CA VAL A 397 -23.81 33.50 31.77
C VAL A 397 -23.42 34.97 31.80
N TYR A 398 -23.85 35.77 30.80
CA TYR A 398 -23.65 37.23 30.83
C TYR A 398 -24.19 37.86 32.11
N ARG A 399 -25.40 37.46 32.53
CA ARG A 399 -26.02 37.94 33.77
C ARG A 399 -25.26 37.52 35.01
N ALA A 400 -24.83 36.27 35.08
CA ALA A 400 -24.09 35.72 36.21
C ALA A 400 -22.72 36.41 36.38
N LEU A 401 -22.05 36.71 35.25
CA LEU A 401 -20.77 37.43 35.26
C LEU A 401 -20.91 38.96 35.51
N GLY A 402 -22.13 39.47 35.45
CA GLY A 402 -22.36 40.90 35.55
C GLY A 402 -21.80 41.74 34.39
N TYR A 403 -21.54 41.10 33.24
CA TYR A 403 -20.97 41.81 32.09
C TYR A 403 -22.05 42.48 31.25
N ALA A 404 -21.78 43.71 30.83
CA ALA A 404 -22.57 44.35 29.81
C ALA A 404 -22.27 43.75 28.45
N PRO A 405 -23.29 43.33 27.67
CA PRO A 405 -23.09 42.64 26.39
C PRO A 405 -22.70 43.65 25.28
N LYS A 406 -21.47 44.16 25.32
CA LYS A 406 -20.98 45.19 24.38
C LYS A 406 -20.55 44.58 23.04
N ASN A 407 -19.97 43.41 23.09
CA ASN A 407 -19.37 42.74 21.92
C ASN A 407 -20.06 41.41 21.57
N VAL A 408 -21.37 41.31 21.85
CA VAL A 408 -22.19 40.10 21.52
C VAL A 408 -22.06 39.69 20.05
N GLY A 409 -21.84 40.68 19.15
CA GLY A 409 -21.62 40.43 17.71
C GLY A 409 -20.31 39.68 17.40
N ASN A 410 -19.43 39.46 18.37
CA ASN A 410 -18.26 38.64 18.28
C ASN A 410 -18.54 37.13 18.55
N ILE A 411 -19.77 36.77 18.92
CA ILE A 411 -20.11 35.35 19.18
C ILE A 411 -21.03 34.85 18.08
N ASP A 412 -20.48 33.98 17.24
CA ASP A 412 -21.26 33.20 16.28
C ASP A 412 -21.62 31.83 16.88
N ILE A 413 -22.91 31.46 16.88
CA ILE A 413 -23.40 30.21 17.42
C ILE A 413 -23.90 29.35 16.27
N TRP A 414 -23.30 28.15 16.13
CA TRP A 414 -23.72 27.17 15.15
C TRP A 414 -24.41 25.98 15.83
N ASN A 415 -25.74 25.99 15.80
CA ASN A 415 -26.58 24.97 16.41
C ASN A 415 -26.70 23.75 15.46
N LEU A 416 -26.14 22.61 15.86
CA LEU A 416 -26.09 21.38 15.07
C LEU A 416 -26.80 20.19 15.72
N ARG A 417 -27.57 20.42 16.79
CA ARG A 417 -28.40 19.36 17.37
C ARG A 417 -29.32 18.75 16.31
N GLY A 418 -29.28 17.41 16.15
CA GLY A 418 -30.01 16.70 15.10
C GLY A 418 -29.35 16.69 13.71
N HIS A 419 -28.23 17.42 13.56
CA HIS A 419 -27.41 17.46 12.35
C HIS A 419 -25.99 16.93 12.57
N SER A 420 -25.79 16.18 13.66
CA SER A 420 -24.49 15.64 14.03
C SER A 420 -23.99 14.66 12.96
N VAL A 421 -22.77 14.87 12.51
CA VAL A 421 -22.03 14.01 11.59
C VAL A 421 -20.65 13.76 12.17
N PRO A 422 -19.98 12.67 11.79
CA PRO A 422 -18.59 12.43 12.19
C PRO A 422 -17.68 13.62 11.87
N MET A 423 -16.63 13.82 12.67
CA MET A 423 -15.77 15.00 12.60
C MET A 423 -15.08 15.17 11.23
N ASP A 424 -14.71 14.08 10.58
CA ASP A 424 -14.16 14.06 9.22
C ASP A 424 -15.10 14.70 8.19
N ARG A 425 -16.40 14.54 8.35
CA ARG A 425 -17.42 15.19 7.51
C ARG A 425 -17.79 16.60 7.96
N LEU A 426 -17.70 16.88 9.26
CA LEU A 426 -17.99 18.22 9.81
C LEU A 426 -16.84 19.20 9.51
N ALA A 427 -15.58 18.75 9.59
CA ALA A 427 -14.40 19.58 9.49
C ALA A 427 -14.34 20.43 8.21
N PRO A 428 -14.62 19.95 6.99
CA PRO A 428 -14.61 20.80 5.79
C PRO A 428 -15.62 21.97 5.86
N SER A 429 -16.79 21.72 6.47
CA SER A 429 -17.83 22.73 6.64
C SER A 429 -17.48 23.74 7.74
N LEU A 430 -16.81 23.28 8.79
CA LEU A 430 -16.30 24.11 9.88
C LEU A 430 -15.18 25.04 9.37
N ILE A 431 -14.21 24.48 8.65
CA ILE A 431 -13.11 25.23 8.04
C ILE A 431 -13.63 26.34 7.13
N ARG A 432 -14.57 26.05 6.22
CA ARG A 432 -15.16 27.07 5.34
C ARG A 432 -15.81 28.22 6.11
N ARG A 433 -16.48 27.95 7.24
CA ARG A 433 -17.10 28.98 8.08
C ARG A 433 -16.05 29.79 8.85
N ALA A 434 -15.08 29.08 9.43
CA ALA A 434 -13.98 29.73 10.13
C ALA A 434 -13.18 30.65 9.19
N LEU A 435 -12.87 30.24 7.98
CA LEU A 435 -12.19 31.07 6.98
C LEU A 435 -13.01 32.31 6.60
N LYS A 436 -14.34 32.22 6.59
CA LYS A 436 -15.22 33.34 6.27
C LYS A 436 -15.31 34.38 7.40
N THR A 437 -15.44 33.93 8.65
CA THR A 437 -15.66 34.81 9.82
C THR A 437 -14.38 35.13 10.58
N ARG A 438 -13.30 34.38 10.34
CA ARG A 438 -11.96 34.47 10.95
C ARG A 438 -12.03 34.59 12.48
N PRO A 439 -12.65 33.63 13.17
CA PRO A 439 -12.70 33.67 14.64
C PRO A 439 -11.29 33.41 15.19
N ILE A 440 -10.99 34.03 16.35
CA ILE A 440 -9.74 33.75 17.10
C ILE A 440 -9.80 32.41 17.82
N ALA A 441 -11.01 31.88 18.08
CA ALA A 441 -11.23 30.59 18.68
C ALA A 441 -12.48 29.91 18.10
N VAL A 442 -12.40 28.57 17.97
CA VAL A 442 -13.55 27.70 17.69
C VAL A 442 -13.76 26.80 18.90
N VAL A 443 -14.94 26.89 19.51
CA VAL A 443 -15.32 26.08 20.67
C VAL A 443 -16.34 25.06 20.24
N ILE A 444 -16.08 23.77 20.49
CA ILE A 444 -16.98 22.66 20.15
C ILE A 444 -17.50 22.05 21.45
N ASP A 445 -18.80 22.12 21.65
CA ASP A 445 -19.51 21.54 22.80
C ASP A 445 -20.33 20.33 22.34
N PRO A 446 -19.80 19.08 22.61
CA PRO A 446 -20.33 17.83 22.11
C PRO A 446 -21.62 17.39 22.79
#